data_ab25dbbf824d2b594dfa80bfeacbbc91
#
_entry.id   ab25dbbf824d2b594dfa80bfeacbbc91
#
_cell.length_a   1.000
_cell.length_b   1.000
_cell.length_c   1.000
_cell.angle_alpha   90.00
_cell.angle_beta   90.00
_cell.angle_gamma   90.00
#
_symmetry.space_group_name_H-M   'P 1'
#
loop_
_entity.id
_entity.type
_entity.pdbx_description
1 polymer ?
#
loop_
_entity_poly.entity_id
_entity_poly.type
_entity_poly.pdbx_seq_one_letter_code
_entity_poly.pdbx_strand_id
1 'polypeptide(L)'
;MFGNNSISISVSDSDSDELGRMRVRVRRKRKKPGHRVKNELVRRVIRAILKYWTLLIFLPAAGLLVFEASRIGRKPSLVVNSELGAAKKPKSEGNLNRLDPTTRVVGGVRERCLKLLPLEELEHLDIPEGGESTSPVKKVLYMSENDIPFLEENTNLQRTGATRFNVFTGNQTRDQREKSFKVNETPMVHCGFYSEYGGFKISNEDKNYMQSCKVVVSTCAFGGGDDLYQPIGMSESSLRKVCYVAFWDEITLSAQESVGHRIGEDGFIGKWRIVVVQELPFTDQRLNGKIPKMLGHRLFPHAKYSIWVDSKSQFRRDPLGVLEALLWRSNSVLAISEHGARSSVYDEAKAVVKKNKATPEEVEVQLTQYHHDDFPEDKRFNGKKALAEASVIVREHTPLTNLFMCLWFNEVVRFTSRDQLSFPYVLWRLKVLKNINMFPVCTRKDLVNSMGHIRKAKPLIT
;
A
#
# COMPACT_ATOMS: atom_id res chain seq x y z
N MET A 1 13.17 -11.95 -43.29
CA MET A 1 13.93 -11.01 -42.43
C MET A 1 12.98 -9.94 -41.96
N PHE A 2 12.40 -10.14 -40.81
CA PHE A 2 11.64 -9.10 -40.09
C PHE A 2 12.15 -9.09 -38.65
N GLY A 3 12.76 -7.96 -38.28
CA GLY A 3 13.31 -7.76 -36.96
C GLY A 3 12.23 -7.49 -35.91
N ASN A 4 12.16 -8.34 -34.89
CA ASN A 4 11.34 -8.12 -33.71
C ASN A 4 12.02 -7.11 -32.79
N ASN A 5 11.53 -5.89 -32.77
CA ASN A 5 11.84 -4.92 -31.72
C ASN A 5 10.95 -5.18 -30.51
N SER A 6 11.45 -5.93 -29.54
CA SER A 6 10.82 -6.06 -28.24
C SER A 6 11.03 -4.78 -27.41
N ILE A 7 9.97 -4.01 -27.21
CA ILE A 7 9.96 -2.86 -26.30
C ILE A 7 9.81 -3.38 -24.86
N SER A 8 10.90 -3.37 -24.10
CA SER A 8 10.87 -3.67 -22.67
C SER A 8 10.30 -2.46 -21.90
N ILE A 9 9.07 -2.57 -21.40
CA ILE A 9 8.44 -1.55 -20.57
C ILE A 9 8.91 -1.75 -19.12
N SER A 10 9.67 -0.77 -18.63
CA SER A 10 10.11 -0.76 -17.24
C SER A 10 9.05 -0.13 -16.34
N VAL A 11 8.39 -0.94 -15.53
CA VAL A 11 7.44 -0.47 -14.51
C VAL A 11 8.18 -0.27 -13.19
N SER A 12 8.35 0.99 -12.79
CA SER A 12 8.83 1.36 -11.45
C SER A 12 7.62 1.74 -10.59
N ASP A 13 7.29 0.90 -9.60
CA ASP A 13 6.29 1.18 -8.60
C ASP A 13 6.87 2.09 -7.50
N SER A 14 6.98 3.37 -7.77
CA SER A 14 7.32 4.35 -6.75
C SER A 14 6.09 5.19 -6.41
N ASP A 15 5.27 4.70 -5.48
CA ASP A 15 4.30 5.52 -4.75
C ASP A 15 4.99 6.17 -3.54
N SER A 16 6.13 6.80 -3.75
CA SER A 16 6.68 7.74 -2.78
C SER A 16 6.21 9.13 -3.18
N ASP A 17 5.39 9.74 -2.32
CA ASP A 17 5.04 11.15 -2.36
C ASP A 17 6.30 11.99 -2.11
N GLU A 18 7.15 12.17 -3.12
CA GLU A 18 8.12 13.24 -3.14
C GLU A 18 7.46 14.50 -3.70
N LEU A 19 7.12 15.41 -2.81
CA LEU A 19 6.98 16.84 -3.11
C LEU A 19 8.37 17.39 -3.50
N GLY A 20 8.76 17.23 -4.75
CA GLY A 20 10.06 17.66 -5.22
C GLY A 20 10.07 18.00 -6.70
N ARG A 21 9.92 19.29 -6.99
CA ARG A 21 10.36 20.01 -8.19
C ARG A 21 10.10 19.36 -9.55
N MET A 22 9.03 19.82 -10.20
CA MET A 22 8.83 19.70 -11.64
C MET A 22 9.98 20.33 -12.42
N ARG A 23 10.83 19.51 -13.03
CA ARG A 23 11.65 19.93 -14.17
C ARG A 23 10.84 19.69 -15.44
N VAL A 24 10.25 20.74 -15.97
CA VAL A 24 9.60 20.73 -17.29
C VAL A 24 10.67 20.57 -18.36
N ARG A 25 10.77 19.42 -18.96
CA ARG A 25 11.56 19.20 -20.18
C ARG A 25 10.71 19.62 -21.38
N VAL A 26 10.91 20.86 -21.84
CA VAL A 26 10.27 21.38 -23.05
C VAL A 26 10.83 20.65 -24.28
N ARG A 27 9.99 19.89 -24.96
CA ARG A 27 10.27 19.26 -26.24
C ARG A 27 10.20 20.34 -27.34
N ARG A 28 11.33 20.70 -27.94
CA ARG A 28 11.41 21.64 -29.06
C ARG A 28 10.68 21.10 -30.29
N LYS A 29 9.53 21.70 -30.63
CA LYS A 29 8.93 21.59 -31.97
C LYS A 29 9.68 22.49 -32.92
N ARG A 30 10.18 21.94 -34.05
CA ARG A 30 10.71 22.69 -35.18
C ARG A 30 9.58 23.55 -35.78
N LYS A 31 9.73 24.87 -35.76
CA LYS A 31 8.94 25.82 -36.53
C LYS A 31 9.73 26.30 -37.76
N LYS A 32 9.01 26.36 -38.88
CA LYS A 32 9.45 26.96 -40.17
C LYS A 32 9.73 28.46 -40.05
N PRO A 33 10.57 29.05 -40.92
CA PRO A 33 11.02 30.40 -40.77
C PRO A 33 9.98 31.43 -41.27
N GLY A 34 9.73 32.41 -40.42
CA GLY A 34 8.91 33.59 -40.74
C GLY A 34 9.56 34.84 -40.17
N HIS A 35 9.81 35.79 -41.05
CA HIS A 35 10.15 37.20 -40.94
C HIS A 35 11.06 37.72 -39.82
N ARG A 36 12.20 38.20 -40.24
CA ARG A 36 13.24 38.96 -39.52
C ARG A 36 12.75 40.36 -39.16
N VAL A 37 12.61 40.70 -37.90
CA VAL A 37 12.68 42.06 -37.40
C VAL A 37 13.94 42.17 -36.53
N LYS A 38 14.81 43.11 -36.90
CA LYS A 38 16.12 43.35 -36.28
C LYS A 38 15.93 44.03 -34.92
N ASN A 39 16.16 43.33 -33.81
CA ASN A 39 16.43 43.95 -32.52
C ASN A 39 17.89 43.67 -32.12
N GLU A 40 18.82 44.48 -32.64
CA GLU A 40 20.24 44.36 -32.32
C GLU A 40 20.54 44.64 -30.83
N LEU A 41 19.74 45.45 -30.17
CA LEU A 41 19.86 45.75 -28.74
C LEU A 41 19.64 44.51 -27.88
N VAL A 42 18.58 43.70 -28.15
CA VAL A 42 18.29 42.49 -27.41
C VAL A 42 19.41 41.45 -27.57
N ARG A 43 20.00 41.38 -28.77
CA ARG A 43 21.14 40.47 -29.02
C ARG A 43 22.42 40.89 -28.30
N ARG A 44 22.64 42.21 -28.09
CA ARG A 44 23.79 42.74 -27.32
C ARG A 44 23.60 42.45 -25.83
N VAL A 45 22.39 42.66 -25.29
CA VAL A 45 22.06 42.36 -23.89
C VAL A 45 22.18 40.86 -23.60
N ILE A 46 21.64 40.00 -24.48
CA ILE A 46 21.75 38.51 -24.28
C ILE A 46 23.22 38.08 -24.35
N ARG A 47 24.03 38.62 -25.24
CA ARG A 47 25.46 38.30 -25.31
C ARG A 47 26.24 38.80 -24.09
N ALA A 48 25.89 39.93 -23.52
CA ALA A 48 26.48 40.44 -22.29
C ALA A 48 26.11 39.56 -21.08
N ILE A 49 24.84 39.17 -20.95
CA ILE A 49 24.39 38.27 -19.90
C ILE A 49 25.08 36.91 -20.02
N LEU A 50 25.18 36.31 -21.22
CA LEU A 50 25.89 35.06 -21.44
C LEU A 50 27.41 35.16 -21.21
N LYS A 51 28.02 36.32 -21.45
CA LYS A 51 29.44 36.52 -21.22
C LYS A 51 29.80 36.71 -19.74
N TYR A 52 28.89 37.29 -18.96
CA TYR A 52 29.11 37.56 -17.53
C TYR A 52 28.25 36.72 -16.59
N TRP A 53 27.61 35.67 -17.10
CA TRP A 53 26.76 34.74 -16.35
C TRP A 53 27.46 34.16 -15.11
N THR A 54 28.71 33.75 -15.25
CA THR A 54 29.51 33.22 -14.13
C THR A 54 29.73 34.27 -13.05
N LEU A 55 30.04 35.52 -13.41
CA LEU A 55 30.20 36.62 -12.45
C LEU A 55 28.90 36.97 -11.72
N LEU A 56 27.76 36.89 -12.41
CA LEU A 56 26.43 37.15 -11.82
C LEU A 56 26.01 36.08 -10.77
N ILE A 57 26.55 34.87 -10.88
CA ILE A 57 26.28 33.78 -9.90
C ILE A 57 27.33 33.76 -8.80
N PHE A 58 28.63 33.93 -9.13
CA PHE A 58 29.70 33.78 -8.17
C PHE A 58 29.86 34.98 -7.22
N LEU A 59 29.53 36.19 -7.65
CA LEU A 59 29.60 37.38 -6.77
C LEU A 59 28.62 37.34 -5.60
N PRO A 60 27.33 37.03 -5.79
CA PRO A 60 26.40 36.86 -4.66
C PRO A 60 26.76 35.66 -3.76
N ALA A 61 27.25 34.57 -4.35
CA ALA A 61 27.64 33.39 -3.57
C ALA A 61 28.88 33.66 -2.70
N ALA A 62 29.88 34.40 -3.24
CA ALA A 62 31.05 34.84 -2.49
C ALA A 62 30.66 35.83 -1.37
N GLY A 63 29.71 36.75 -1.66
CA GLY A 63 29.17 37.69 -0.66
C GLY A 63 28.47 36.98 0.49
N LEU A 64 27.70 35.95 0.21
CA LEU A 64 27.06 35.10 1.23
C LEU A 64 28.08 34.33 2.07
N LEU A 65 29.13 33.80 1.48
CA LEU A 65 30.19 33.07 2.18
C LEU A 65 30.99 34.01 3.13
N VAL A 66 31.30 35.24 2.68
CA VAL A 66 31.97 36.25 3.52
C VAL A 66 31.06 36.71 4.66
N PHE A 67 29.76 36.84 4.42
CA PHE A 67 28.78 37.21 5.43
C PHE A 67 28.62 36.09 6.49
N GLU A 68 28.58 34.84 6.09
CA GLU A 68 28.54 33.66 7.01
C GLU A 68 29.85 33.53 7.78
N ALA A 69 31.01 33.72 7.15
CA ALA A 69 32.31 33.69 7.83
C ALA A 69 32.47 34.80 8.87
N SER A 70 31.91 36.01 8.61
CA SER A 70 31.92 37.11 9.59
C SER A 70 30.96 36.89 10.76
N ARG A 71 29.94 36.04 10.62
CA ARG A 71 29.07 35.63 11.73
C ARG A 71 29.73 34.64 12.69
N ILE A 72 30.63 33.78 12.18
CA ILE A 72 31.33 32.77 12.98
C ILE A 72 32.39 33.38 13.90
N GLY A 73 32.91 34.58 13.57
CA GLY A 73 33.97 35.26 14.31
C GLY A 73 33.56 36.03 15.58
N ARG A 74 32.28 36.08 15.95
CA ARG A 74 31.82 36.81 17.14
C ARG A 74 31.30 35.83 18.23
N LYS A 75 32.21 35.21 18.98
CA LYS A 75 31.92 34.65 20.32
C LYS A 75 32.38 35.59 21.40
N PRO A 76 31.53 35.99 22.35
CA PRO A 76 32.02 36.61 23.61
C PRO A 76 32.48 35.50 24.55
N SER A 77 33.69 35.62 25.04
CA SER A 77 34.27 34.86 26.13
C SER A 77 33.65 35.26 27.45
N LEU A 78 33.17 34.32 28.27
CA LEU A 78 32.95 34.48 29.71
C LEU A 78 33.28 33.17 30.43
N VAL A 79 34.38 33.27 31.12
CA VAL A 79 34.84 32.80 32.44
C VAL A 79 34.17 31.58 33.06
N VAL A 80 35.07 30.65 33.37
CA VAL A 80 35.04 29.44 34.20
C VAL A 80 34.44 29.70 35.58
N ASN A 81 33.57 28.78 36.05
CA ASN A 81 33.73 28.15 37.37
C ASN A 81 33.06 26.75 37.42
N SER A 82 33.77 25.90 38.09
CA SER A 82 33.59 24.47 38.35
C SER A 82 32.34 24.12 39.17
N GLU A 83 31.67 22.98 38.89
CA GLU A 83 31.70 21.76 39.72
C GLU A 83 30.54 20.80 39.39
N LEU A 84 30.91 19.52 39.35
CA LEU A 84 30.17 18.25 39.59
C LEU A 84 28.85 17.92 38.91
N GLY A 85 28.94 16.94 38.05
CA GLY A 85 28.17 15.69 38.09
C GLY A 85 26.71 15.71 37.64
N ALA A 86 26.43 15.45 36.34
CA ALA A 86 25.22 14.76 35.93
C ALA A 86 25.32 14.30 34.45
N ALA A 87 24.74 13.14 34.17
CA ALA A 87 24.80 12.35 32.97
C ALA A 87 24.57 13.11 31.63
N LYS A 88 25.41 12.82 30.63
CA LYS A 88 25.30 13.32 29.28
C LYS A 88 24.05 12.75 28.55
N LYS A 89 23.07 13.61 28.26
CA LYS A 89 22.09 13.39 27.20
C LYS A 89 22.73 13.66 25.84
N PRO A 90 22.55 12.81 24.81
CA PRO A 90 23.05 13.12 23.48
C PRO A 90 22.23 14.26 22.87
N LYS A 91 22.87 15.38 22.57
CA LYS A 91 22.31 16.44 21.74
C LYS A 91 22.27 15.98 20.29
N SER A 92 21.10 15.64 19.77
CA SER A 92 20.86 15.67 18.32
C SER A 92 20.39 17.10 17.95
N GLU A 93 21.29 17.90 17.43
CA GLU A 93 20.91 19.13 16.70
C GLU A 93 20.29 18.71 15.37
N GLY A 94 19.03 18.29 15.39
CA GLY A 94 18.21 18.09 14.19
C GLY A 94 17.69 19.42 13.69
N ASN A 95 17.88 19.65 12.42
CA ASN A 95 17.42 20.77 11.62
C ASN A 95 15.94 21.11 11.97
N LEU A 96 15.70 22.14 12.77
CA LEU A 96 14.41 22.56 13.33
C LEU A 96 13.34 22.93 12.28
N ASN A 97 13.68 22.97 10.98
CA ASN A 97 12.80 23.36 9.89
C ASN A 97 12.16 22.19 9.13
N ARG A 98 12.49 20.94 9.44
CA ARG A 98 11.83 19.78 8.82
C ARG A 98 10.70 19.32 9.71
N LEU A 99 9.46 19.59 9.30
CA LEU A 99 8.25 19.10 9.98
C LEU A 99 8.30 17.58 10.08
N ASP A 100 8.20 17.03 11.31
CA ASP A 100 8.11 15.59 11.51
C ASP A 100 6.83 15.07 10.82
N PRO A 101 6.95 14.19 9.81
CA PRO A 101 5.83 13.71 9.02
C PRO A 101 4.87 12.80 9.81
N THR A 102 5.22 12.40 11.04
CA THR A 102 4.42 11.56 11.94
C THR A 102 3.58 12.37 12.92
N THR A 103 3.67 13.70 12.86
CA THR A 103 2.96 14.62 13.76
C THR A 103 1.99 15.49 12.99
N ARG A 104 0.98 16.01 13.72
CA ARG A 104 0.03 17.04 13.26
C ARG A 104 -0.13 18.13 14.30
N VAL A 105 -0.60 19.29 13.89
CA VAL A 105 -0.95 20.38 14.81
C VAL A 105 -2.44 20.28 15.16
N VAL A 106 -2.76 20.19 16.43
CA VAL A 106 -4.12 20.18 16.98
C VAL A 106 -4.19 21.27 18.05
N GLY A 107 -5.07 22.26 17.87
CA GLY A 107 -5.19 23.38 18.83
C GLY A 107 -3.89 24.16 19.07
N GLY A 108 -3.03 24.28 18.06
CA GLY A 108 -1.72 24.96 18.17
C GLY A 108 -0.59 24.10 18.75
N VAL A 109 -0.90 22.91 19.27
CA VAL A 109 0.09 21.97 19.83
C VAL A 109 0.42 20.88 18.83
N ARG A 110 1.70 20.53 18.73
CA ARG A 110 2.15 19.42 17.87
C ARG A 110 2.00 18.10 18.60
N GLU A 111 1.17 17.22 18.06
CA GLU A 111 0.90 15.88 18.58
C GLU A 111 1.27 14.79 17.59
N ARG A 112 1.64 13.60 18.11
CA ARG A 112 1.77 12.40 17.28
C ARG A 112 0.42 12.01 16.69
N CYS A 113 0.42 11.58 15.41
CA CYS A 113 -0.79 11.14 14.73
C CYS A 113 -1.27 9.78 15.24
N LEU A 114 -0.37 8.89 15.62
CA LEU A 114 -0.67 7.60 16.25
C LEU A 114 -0.30 7.67 17.73
N LYS A 115 -1.31 7.55 18.59
CA LYS A 115 -1.16 7.52 20.05
C LYS A 115 -1.34 6.08 20.52
N LEU A 116 -0.24 5.38 20.77
CA LEU A 116 -0.24 4.05 21.37
C LEU A 116 -0.29 4.16 22.92
N LEU A 117 -0.73 3.09 23.55
CA LEU A 117 -0.61 2.92 24.99
C LEU A 117 0.87 2.88 25.41
N PRO A 118 1.21 3.23 26.66
CA PRO A 118 2.52 3.00 27.23
C PRO A 118 2.93 1.52 27.18
N LEU A 119 4.24 1.25 27.17
CA LEU A 119 4.74 -0.12 27.07
C LEU A 119 4.21 -1.04 28.18
N GLU A 120 4.12 -0.51 29.40
CA GLU A 120 3.59 -1.22 30.57
C GLU A 120 2.16 -1.70 30.38
N GLU A 121 1.29 -0.86 29.78
CA GLU A 121 -0.08 -1.23 29.46
C GLU A 121 -0.15 -2.22 28.30
N LEU A 122 0.75 -2.10 27.29
CA LEU A 122 0.83 -3.02 26.16
C LEU A 122 1.22 -4.44 26.58
N GLU A 123 2.07 -4.60 27.58
CA GLU A 123 2.49 -5.91 28.09
C GLU A 123 1.31 -6.69 28.72
N HIS A 124 0.33 -5.98 29.28
CA HIS A 124 -0.86 -6.54 29.92
C HIS A 124 -2.11 -6.49 29.03
N LEU A 125 -1.96 -6.04 27.77
CA LEU A 125 -3.09 -5.87 26.88
C LEU A 125 -3.65 -7.23 26.42
N ASP A 126 -4.91 -7.49 26.73
CA ASP A 126 -5.61 -8.66 26.28
C ASP A 126 -6.33 -8.43 24.95
N ILE A 127 -6.37 -9.48 24.13
CA ILE A 127 -7.12 -9.48 22.89
C ILE A 127 -8.60 -9.59 23.24
N PRO A 128 -9.46 -8.61 22.91
CA PRO A 128 -10.87 -8.68 23.26
C PRO A 128 -11.53 -9.93 22.72
N GLU A 129 -12.22 -10.67 23.59
CA GLU A 129 -13.15 -11.71 23.15
C GLU A 129 -14.37 -11.03 22.53
N GLY A 130 -14.78 -11.46 21.32
CA GLY A 130 -15.82 -10.78 20.55
C GLY A 130 -17.16 -10.74 21.28
N GLY A 131 -17.77 -9.58 21.33
CA GLY A 131 -19.18 -9.43 21.68
C GLY A 131 -20.12 -9.86 20.55
N GLU A 132 -21.40 -10.02 20.83
CA GLU A 132 -22.42 -10.29 19.81
C GLU A 132 -22.42 -9.18 18.76
N SER A 133 -22.19 -9.55 17.50
CA SER A 133 -22.19 -8.60 16.41
C SER A 133 -23.61 -8.16 16.05
N THR A 134 -23.88 -6.89 16.16
CA THR A 134 -25.11 -6.25 15.63
C THR A 134 -25.10 -6.12 14.11
N SER A 135 -24.12 -6.73 13.45
CA SER A 135 -23.95 -6.71 12.00
C SER A 135 -25.15 -7.37 11.29
N PRO A 136 -25.62 -6.82 10.17
CA PRO A 136 -26.64 -7.45 9.34
C PRO A 136 -26.17 -8.74 8.66
N VAL A 137 -24.84 -8.97 8.60
CA VAL A 137 -24.24 -10.21 8.09
C VAL A 137 -23.80 -11.05 9.26
N LYS A 138 -24.40 -12.23 9.43
CA LYS A 138 -24.07 -13.17 10.51
C LYS A 138 -23.01 -14.18 10.11
N LYS A 139 -23.04 -14.65 8.85
CA LYS A 139 -22.10 -15.63 8.30
C LYS A 139 -21.91 -15.37 6.81
N VAL A 140 -20.71 -15.56 6.31
CA VAL A 140 -20.42 -15.54 4.86
C VAL A 140 -20.28 -16.97 4.37
N LEU A 141 -20.99 -17.31 3.31
CA LEU A 141 -20.85 -18.57 2.60
C LEU A 141 -19.92 -18.37 1.41
N TYR A 142 -18.78 -19.06 1.42
CA TYR A 142 -17.84 -19.01 0.31
C TYR A 142 -18.23 -20.05 -0.73
N MET A 143 -18.34 -19.64 -1.99
CA MET A 143 -18.63 -20.56 -3.10
C MET A 143 -17.51 -21.60 -3.22
N SER A 144 -17.88 -22.84 -3.44
CA SER A 144 -16.99 -23.97 -3.74
C SER A 144 -17.04 -24.33 -5.22
N GLU A 145 -16.19 -25.24 -5.67
CA GLU A 145 -16.23 -25.78 -7.03
C GLU A 145 -17.60 -26.35 -7.42
N ASN A 146 -18.27 -26.99 -6.46
CA ASN A 146 -19.59 -27.56 -6.70
C ASN A 146 -20.67 -26.49 -6.94
N ASP A 147 -20.47 -25.28 -6.48
CA ASP A 147 -21.38 -24.14 -6.64
C ASP A 147 -21.11 -23.35 -7.94
N ILE A 148 -19.99 -23.64 -8.60
CA ILE A 148 -19.65 -22.99 -9.88
C ILE A 148 -20.47 -23.70 -10.96
N PRO A 149 -21.41 -23.01 -11.65
CA PRO A 149 -22.13 -23.62 -12.75
C PRO A 149 -21.12 -24.15 -13.77
N PHE A 150 -21.24 -25.44 -14.14
CA PHE A 150 -20.49 -25.98 -15.26
C PHE A 150 -20.74 -25.04 -16.44
N LEU A 151 -19.69 -24.37 -16.91
CA LEU A 151 -19.73 -23.60 -18.14
C LEU A 151 -20.00 -24.63 -19.26
N GLU A 152 -21.27 -24.73 -19.67
CA GLU A 152 -21.53 -25.16 -21.04
C GLU A 152 -20.65 -24.29 -21.92
N GLU A 153 -19.85 -24.95 -22.76
CA GLU A 153 -18.98 -24.32 -23.75
C GLU A 153 -19.84 -23.47 -24.71
N ASN A 154 -20.32 -22.34 -24.23
CA ASN A 154 -20.92 -21.34 -25.10
C ASN A 154 -19.78 -20.57 -25.80
N THR A 155 -19.42 -21.11 -26.97
CA THR A 155 -18.43 -20.66 -27.93
C THR A 155 -18.57 -19.20 -28.39
N ASN A 156 -19.47 -18.41 -27.82
CA ASN A 156 -19.73 -17.02 -28.17
C ASN A 156 -19.08 -15.96 -27.24
N LEU A 157 -18.31 -16.35 -26.24
CA LEU A 157 -17.63 -15.42 -25.30
C LEU A 157 -16.24 -14.98 -25.76
N GLN A 158 -15.82 -15.35 -26.99
CA GLN A 158 -14.48 -15.03 -27.53
C GLN A 158 -14.25 -13.56 -27.92
N ARG A 159 -15.19 -12.63 -27.67
CA ARG A 159 -15.07 -11.23 -28.15
C ARG A 159 -14.93 -10.16 -27.06
N THR A 160 -14.95 -10.48 -25.80
CA THR A 160 -14.61 -9.52 -24.75
C THR A 160 -13.27 -9.90 -24.14
N GLY A 161 -12.31 -9.02 -24.22
CA GLY A 161 -10.89 -9.15 -23.90
C GLY A 161 -10.53 -10.12 -22.77
N ALA A 162 -9.33 -10.67 -22.82
CA ALA A 162 -8.83 -11.72 -21.93
C ALA A 162 -9.27 -11.49 -20.47
N THR A 163 -10.19 -12.32 -19.99
CA THR A 163 -10.65 -12.26 -18.59
C THR A 163 -9.52 -12.75 -17.68
N ARG A 164 -9.30 -12.07 -16.54
CA ARG A 164 -8.35 -12.50 -15.50
C ARG A 164 -8.93 -13.55 -14.57
N PHE A 165 -10.17 -13.98 -14.81
CA PHE A 165 -10.79 -15.06 -14.05
C PHE A 165 -10.15 -16.40 -14.42
N ASN A 166 -9.96 -17.23 -13.39
CA ASN A 166 -9.40 -18.58 -13.49
C ASN A 166 -10.04 -19.46 -12.41
N VAL A 167 -9.56 -20.68 -12.25
CA VAL A 167 -10.08 -21.64 -11.27
C VAL A 167 -10.03 -21.07 -9.84
N PHE A 168 -9.00 -20.29 -9.50
CA PHE A 168 -8.87 -19.68 -8.18
C PHE A 168 -9.94 -18.62 -7.91
N THR A 169 -10.27 -17.79 -8.89
CA THR A 169 -11.25 -16.70 -8.73
C THR A 169 -12.69 -17.11 -9.02
N GLY A 170 -12.87 -18.25 -9.66
CA GLY A 170 -14.18 -18.65 -10.18
C GLY A 170 -14.69 -17.70 -11.28
N ASN A 171 -15.50 -18.20 -12.18
CA ASN A 171 -16.06 -17.39 -13.27
C ASN A 171 -17.34 -16.69 -12.82
N GLN A 172 -17.27 -15.41 -12.48
CA GLN A 172 -18.42 -14.64 -12.02
C GLN A 172 -19.07 -13.86 -13.15
N THR A 173 -20.34 -14.16 -13.47
CA THR A 173 -21.15 -13.40 -14.41
C THR A 173 -21.50 -12.00 -13.86
N ARG A 174 -22.02 -11.12 -14.73
CA ARG A 174 -22.52 -9.81 -14.29
C ARG A 174 -23.66 -9.92 -13.29
N ASP A 175 -24.59 -10.84 -13.51
CA ASP A 175 -25.72 -11.07 -12.62
C ASP A 175 -25.25 -11.59 -11.24
N GLN A 176 -24.30 -12.52 -11.23
CA GLN A 176 -23.66 -12.99 -9.98
C GLN A 176 -22.94 -11.86 -9.25
N ARG A 177 -22.23 -10.98 -10.00
CA ARG A 177 -21.60 -9.78 -9.43
C ARG A 177 -22.64 -8.88 -8.77
N GLU A 178 -23.74 -8.57 -9.45
CA GLU A 178 -24.82 -7.74 -8.90
C GLU A 178 -25.45 -8.37 -7.66
N LYS A 179 -25.74 -9.67 -7.70
CA LYS A 179 -26.29 -10.42 -6.55
C LYS A 179 -25.34 -10.41 -5.36
N SER A 180 -24.02 -10.44 -5.58
CA SER A 180 -23.03 -10.48 -4.49
C SER A 180 -23.01 -9.21 -3.64
N PHE A 181 -23.48 -8.08 -4.16
CA PHE A 181 -23.63 -6.83 -3.39
C PHE A 181 -24.93 -6.74 -2.61
N LYS A 182 -25.87 -7.70 -2.77
CA LYS A 182 -27.09 -7.74 -1.97
C LYS A 182 -26.79 -8.34 -0.61
N VAL A 183 -26.83 -7.49 0.42
CA VAL A 183 -26.53 -7.90 1.80
C VAL A 183 -27.75 -8.59 2.41
N ASN A 184 -27.53 -9.79 2.97
CA ASN A 184 -28.46 -10.53 3.82
C ASN A 184 -27.69 -11.14 5.00
N GLU A 185 -28.34 -11.91 5.84
CA GLU A 185 -27.67 -12.49 7.02
C GLU A 185 -26.58 -13.53 6.64
N THR A 186 -26.76 -14.24 5.52
CA THR A 186 -25.84 -15.31 5.06
C THR A 186 -25.54 -15.17 3.57
N PRO A 187 -24.85 -14.10 3.13
CA PRO A 187 -24.52 -13.92 1.73
C PRO A 187 -23.56 -14.99 1.24
N MET A 188 -23.80 -15.49 0.04
CA MET A 188 -22.87 -16.36 -0.70
C MET A 188 -22.01 -15.52 -1.63
N VAL A 189 -20.69 -15.72 -1.62
CA VAL A 189 -19.74 -14.87 -2.37
C VAL A 189 -18.59 -15.67 -2.97
N HIS A 190 -18.16 -15.28 -4.17
CA HIS A 190 -16.88 -15.67 -4.73
C HIS A 190 -15.75 -15.07 -3.88
N CYS A 191 -14.77 -15.88 -3.44
CA CYS A 191 -13.73 -15.41 -2.54
C CYS A 191 -12.41 -16.19 -2.63
N GLY A 192 -12.01 -16.62 -3.81
CA GLY A 192 -10.81 -17.43 -4.02
C GLY A 192 -10.84 -18.80 -3.32
N PHE A 193 -9.82 -19.62 -3.51
CA PHE A 193 -9.67 -20.94 -2.88
C PHE A 193 -10.88 -21.88 -3.07
N TYR A 194 -11.33 -22.01 -4.32
CA TYR A 194 -12.52 -22.81 -4.67
C TYR A 194 -12.26 -24.32 -4.55
N SER A 195 -11.02 -24.77 -4.85
CA SER A 195 -10.59 -26.14 -4.72
C SER A 195 -9.22 -26.25 -4.07
N GLU A 196 -8.88 -27.45 -3.59
CA GLU A 196 -7.53 -27.74 -3.08
C GLU A 196 -6.46 -27.64 -4.17
N TYR A 197 -6.82 -27.88 -5.41
CA TYR A 197 -5.94 -27.87 -6.59
C TYR A 197 -6.06 -26.56 -7.38
N GLY A 198 -6.86 -25.64 -6.94
CA GLY A 198 -7.17 -24.38 -7.61
C GLY A 198 -6.15 -23.26 -7.42
N GLY A 199 -4.89 -23.48 -7.64
CA GLY A 199 -3.86 -22.46 -7.54
C GLY A 199 -3.28 -22.33 -6.13
N PHE A 200 -2.81 -21.31 -5.66
CA PHE A 200 -2.21 -20.91 -4.37
C PHE A 200 -1.97 -22.06 -3.36
N LYS A 201 -0.92 -22.85 -3.57
CA LYS A 201 -0.63 -24.07 -2.81
C LYS A 201 0.37 -23.79 -1.69
N ILE A 202 0.05 -24.25 -0.49
CA ILE A 202 0.82 -24.04 0.75
C ILE A 202 1.10 -25.40 1.39
N SER A 203 2.27 -25.58 2.01
CA SER A 203 2.62 -26.80 2.74
C SER A 203 1.66 -27.07 3.91
N ASN A 204 1.50 -28.33 4.30
CA ASN A 204 0.65 -28.68 5.44
C ASN A 204 1.19 -28.12 6.76
N GLU A 205 2.51 -28.04 6.91
CA GLU A 205 3.15 -27.45 8.08
C GLU A 205 2.78 -25.96 8.22
N ASP A 206 2.90 -25.20 7.12
CA ASP A 206 2.53 -23.79 7.10
C ASP A 206 1.03 -23.58 7.31
N LYS A 207 0.18 -24.44 6.73
CA LYS A 207 -1.28 -24.42 6.99
C LYS A 207 -1.57 -24.58 8.48
N ASN A 208 -0.94 -25.54 9.14
CA ASN A 208 -1.12 -25.79 10.58
C ASN A 208 -0.65 -24.59 11.41
N TYR A 209 0.52 -24.00 11.08
CA TYR A 209 0.99 -22.78 11.72
C TYR A 209 -0.01 -21.64 11.55
N MET A 210 -0.47 -21.39 10.32
CA MET A 210 -1.42 -20.31 10.02
C MET A 210 -2.78 -20.50 10.72
N GLN A 211 -3.23 -21.73 10.90
CA GLN A 211 -4.45 -22.06 11.66
C GLN A 211 -4.32 -21.76 13.16
N SER A 212 -3.11 -21.81 13.72
CA SER A 212 -2.89 -21.50 15.14
C SER A 212 -2.95 -20.00 15.46
N CYS A 213 -2.82 -19.14 14.46
CA CYS A 213 -2.72 -17.69 14.62
C CYS A 213 -4.06 -17.07 15.04
N LYS A 214 -4.08 -16.31 16.13
CA LYS A 214 -5.23 -15.50 16.60
C LYS A 214 -5.15 -14.04 16.12
N VAL A 215 -3.94 -13.50 16.06
CA VAL A 215 -3.61 -12.19 15.50
C VAL A 215 -2.44 -12.37 14.56
N VAL A 216 -2.49 -11.75 13.38
CA VAL A 216 -1.44 -11.90 12.38
C VAL A 216 -1.01 -10.56 11.80
N VAL A 217 0.29 -10.35 11.69
CA VAL A 217 0.90 -9.35 10.81
C VAL A 217 1.39 -10.08 9.57
N SER A 218 0.95 -9.67 8.38
CA SER A 218 1.31 -10.35 7.15
C SER A 218 1.85 -9.41 6.08
N THR A 219 2.74 -9.94 5.26
CA THR A 219 3.31 -9.31 4.07
C THR A 219 3.52 -10.34 2.97
N CYS A 220 3.87 -9.92 1.76
CA CYS A 220 4.34 -10.84 0.73
C CYS A 220 5.36 -10.17 -0.18
N ALA A 221 6.24 -10.97 -0.78
CA ALA A 221 7.08 -10.57 -1.89
C ALA A 221 7.04 -11.67 -2.94
N PHE A 222 6.63 -11.33 -4.17
CA PHE A 222 6.55 -12.25 -5.30
C PHE A 222 7.40 -11.73 -6.47
N GLY A 223 7.94 -12.67 -7.26
CA GLY A 223 8.78 -12.36 -8.40
C GLY A 223 10.17 -11.78 -8.06
N GLY A 224 10.62 -11.90 -6.82
CA GLY A 224 11.94 -11.43 -6.37
C GLY A 224 12.09 -9.91 -6.29
N GLY A 225 10.97 -9.16 -6.25
CA GLY A 225 10.97 -7.70 -6.38
C GLY A 225 11.45 -6.92 -5.15
N ASP A 226 11.11 -7.37 -3.96
CA ASP A 226 11.36 -6.66 -2.70
C ASP A 226 12.14 -7.52 -1.70
N ASP A 227 12.81 -6.87 -0.76
CA ASP A 227 13.45 -7.52 0.37
C ASP A 227 12.47 -7.66 1.56
N LEU A 228 12.85 -8.52 2.51
CA LEU A 228 12.11 -8.73 3.74
C LEU A 228 12.63 -7.79 4.84
N TYR A 229 11.81 -6.83 5.25
CA TYR A 229 12.17 -5.91 6.34
C TYR A 229 11.67 -6.44 7.67
N GLN A 230 12.59 -6.61 8.63
CA GLN A 230 12.22 -7.05 9.97
C GLN A 230 11.34 -6.01 10.67
N PRO A 231 10.24 -6.42 11.32
CA PRO A 231 9.40 -5.53 12.09
C PRO A 231 10.15 -5.06 13.35
N ILE A 232 9.87 -3.82 13.77
CA ILE A 232 10.49 -3.20 14.94
C ILE A 232 9.45 -2.57 15.87
N GLY A 233 9.82 -2.31 17.12
CA GLY A 233 8.97 -1.62 18.09
C GLY A 233 7.86 -2.48 18.68
N MET A 234 8.04 -3.81 18.73
CA MET A 234 7.11 -4.75 19.35
C MET A 234 7.44 -4.92 20.84
N SER A 235 6.41 -5.10 21.65
CA SER A 235 6.48 -5.57 23.03
C SER A 235 6.72 -7.08 23.10
N GLU A 236 7.16 -7.59 24.23
CA GLU A 236 7.28 -9.04 24.45
C GLU A 236 5.92 -9.73 24.39
N SER A 237 4.86 -9.08 24.85
CA SER A 237 3.48 -9.56 24.72
C SER A 237 3.08 -9.76 23.28
N SER A 238 3.37 -8.78 22.40
CA SER A 238 3.09 -8.89 20.96
C SER A 238 3.93 -9.96 20.28
N LEU A 239 5.19 -10.17 20.70
CA LEU A 239 6.02 -11.24 20.15
C LEU A 239 5.47 -12.64 20.48
N ARG A 240 4.79 -12.79 21.64
CA ARG A 240 4.18 -14.08 22.03
C ARG A 240 2.76 -14.29 21.46
N LYS A 241 1.97 -13.20 21.33
CA LYS A 241 0.53 -13.28 20.98
C LYS A 241 0.24 -13.12 19.50
N VAL A 242 1.21 -12.68 18.69
CA VAL A 242 1.02 -12.29 17.29
C VAL A 242 1.90 -13.12 16.37
N CYS A 243 1.31 -13.70 15.33
CA CYS A 243 2.05 -14.36 14.25
C CYS A 243 2.55 -13.29 13.25
N TYR A 244 3.78 -13.47 12.77
CA TYR A 244 4.35 -12.66 11.69
C TYR A 244 4.62 -13.56 10.49
N VAL A 245 3.89 -13.35 9.39
CA VAL A 245 3.92 -14.24 8.22
C VAL A 245 4.27 -13.49 6.95
N ALA A 246 5.29 -13.95 6.24
CA ALA A 246 5.68 -13.43 4.94
C ALA A 246 5.50 -14.51 3.86
N PHE A 247 4.70 -14.20 2.83
CA PHE A 247 4.46 -15.09 1.70
C PHE A 247 5.48 -14.80 0.60
N TRP A 248 6.19 -15.84 0.16
CA TRP A 248 7.14 -15.81 -0.95
C TRP A 248 6.76 -16.81 -2.03
N ASP A 249 7.10 -16.51 -3.28
CA ASP A 249 7.17 -17.52 -4.34
C ASP A 249 8.59 -18.09 -4.43
N GLU A 250 8.77 -19.13 -5.22
CA GLU A 250 10.08 -19.78 -5.44
C GLU A 250 11.10 -18.82 -6.07
N ILE A 251 10.64 -17.86 -6.89
CA ILE A 251 11.51 -16.84 -7.50
C ILE A 251 12.06 -15.90 -6.41
N THR A 252 11.21 -15.51 -5.48
CA THR A 252 11.61 -14.67 -4.34
C THR A 252 12.52 -15.43 -3.40
N LEU A 253 12.20 -16.69 -3.08
CA LEU A 253 13.04 -17.53 -2.25
C LEU A 253 14.48 -17.61 -2.84
N SER A 254 14.63 -17.99 -4.10
CA SER A 254 15.93 -18.05 -4.77
C SER A 254 16.67 -16.71 -4.77
N ALA A 255 15.93 -15.60 -4.98
CA ALA A 255 16.51 -14.26 -4.95
C ALA A 255 17.01 -13.86 -3.57
N GLN A 256 16.30 -14.24 -2.51
CA GLN A 256 16.67 -13.94 -1.12
C GLN A 256 17.85 -14.83 -0.65
N GLU A 257 17.85 -16.10 -1.00
CA GLU A 257 18.97 -17.02 -0.73
C GLU A 257 20.27 -16.56 -1.40
N SER A 258 20.19 -16.02 -2.61
CA SER A 258 21.36 -15.51 -3.35
C SER A 258 22.04 -14.32 -2.65
N VAL A 259 21.31 -13.59 -1.80
CA VAL A 259 21.84 -12.49 -0.99
C VAL A 259 22.06 -12.87 0.48
N GLY A 260 21.98 -14.17 0.81
CA GLY A 260 22.32 -14.73 2.12
C GLY A 260 21.16 -14.83 3.11
N HIS A 261 19.94 -14.52 2.71
CA HIS A 261 18.76 -14.72 3.55
C HIS A 261 18.26 -16.16 3.41
N ARG A 262 18.60 -17.02 4.36
CA ARG A 262 18.17 -18.42 4.39
C ARG A 262 17.09 -18.63 5.43
N ILE A 263 16.10 -19.45 5.06
CA ILE A 263 15.06 -19.88 6.01
C ILE A 263 15.70 -20.82 7.02
N GLY A 264 15.49 -20.57 8.31
CA GLY A 264 15.93 -21.44 9.38
C GLY A 264 15.19 -22.77 9.38
N GLU A 265 15.72 -23.78 10.12
CA GLU A 265 15.06 -25.07 10.30
C GLU A 265 13.66 -24.97 10.92
N ASP A 266 13.43 -23.90 11.67
CA ASP A 266 12.14 -23.53 12.26
C ASP A 266 11.17 -22.85 11.27
N GLY A 267 11.60 -22.60 10.02
CA GLY A 267 10.83 -21.94 8.99
C GLY A 267 10.82 -20.41 9.07
N PHE A 268 11.73 -19.80 9.88
CA PHE A 268 11.76 -18.37 10.09
C PHE A 268 12.97 -17.70 9.47
N ILE A 269 12.79 -16.42 9.13
CA ILE A 269 13.87 -15.44 8.91
C ILE A 269 13.64 -14.30 9.89
N GLY A 270 14.45 -14.26 10.96
CA GLY A 270 14.24 -13.32 12.05
C GLY A 270 12.90 -13.54 12.74
N LYS A 271 11.98 -12.57 12.63
CA LYS A 271 10.64 -12.67 13.24
C LYS A 271 9.56 -13.21 12.28
N TRP A 272 9.87 -13.30 10.99
CA TRP A 272 8.92 -13.73 9.98
C TRP A 272 8.94 -15.25 9.78
N ARG A 273 7.81 -15.92 9.97
CA ARG A 273 7.57 -17.23 9.37
C ARG A 273 7.45 -17.06 7.86
N ILE A 274 8.28 -17.76 7.10
CA ILE A 274 8.27 -17.70 5.64
C ILE A 274 7.39 -18.81 5.12
N VAL A 275 6.31 -18.44 4.44
CA VAL A 275 5.40 -19.37 3.77
C VAL A 275 5.72 -19.34 2.29
N VAL A 276 6.33 -20.42 1.79
CA VAL A 276 6.64 -20.54 0.36
C VAL A 276 5.40 -21.06 -0.38
N VAL A 277 4.90 -20.24 -1.29
CA VAL A 277 3.69 -20.51 -2.06
C VAL A 277 4.03 -21.04 -3.43
N GLN A 278 3.44 -22.15 -3.79
CA GLN A 278 3.52 -22.74 -5.11
C GLN A 278 2.21 -22.53 -5.90
N GLU A 279 2.27 -22.75 -7.20
CA GLU A 279 1.09 -22.67 -8.10
C GLU A 279 0.33 -21.36 -7.96
N LEU A 280 1.06 -20.23 -8.15
CA LEU A 280 0.45 -18.91 -8.11
C LEU A 280 -0.58 -18.76 -9.26
N PRO A 281 -1.82 -18.33 -8.95
CA PRO A 281 -2.94 -18.38 -9.89
C PRO A 281 -2.91 -17.32 -11.00
N PHE A 282 -2.06 -16.29 -10.88
CA PHE A 282 -1.98 -15.20 -11.85
C PHE A 282 -0.57 -15.06 -12.43
N THR A 283 -0.46 -14.72 -13.70
CA THR A 283 0.81 -14.32 -14.32
C THR A 283 1.28 -12.94 -13.81
N ASP A 284 0.34 -12.05 -13.45
CA ASP A 284 0.62 -10.75 -12.85
C ASP A 284 0.87 -10.89 -11.34
N GLN A 285 2.12 -10.72 -10.91
CA GLN A 285 2.53 -10.81 -9.50
C GLN A 285 1.81 -9.78 -8.60
N ARG A 286 1.33 -8.68 -9.16
CA ARG A 286 0.52 -7.71 -8.41
C ARG A 286 -0.82 -8.31 -7.99
N LEU A 287 -1.44 -9.16 -8.82
CA LEU A 287 -2.67 -9.87 -8.46
C LEU A 287 -2.40 -10.97 -7.45
N ASN A 288 -1.30 -11.72 -7.60
CA ASN A 288 -0.89 -12.71 -6.60
C ASN A 288 -0.71 -12.06 -5.22
N GLY A 289 -0.08 -10.88 -5.17
CA GLY A 289 0.06 -10.09 -3.93
C GLY A 289 -1.26 -9.61 -3.31
N LYS A 290 -2.35 -9.53 -4.09
CA LYS A 290 -3.67 -9.20 -3.54
C LYS A 290 -4.29 -10.33 -2.76
N ILE A 291 -3.89 -11.58 -2.99
CA ILE A 291 -4.41 -12.74 -2.26
C ILE A 291 -4.11 -12.60 -0.77
N PRO A 292 -2.86 -12.57 -0.29
CA PRO A 292 -2.60 -12.41 1.15
C PRO A 292 -3.02 -11.04 1.68
N LYS A 293 -3.01 -10.00 0.86
CA LYS A 293 -3.45 -8.65 1.23
C LYS A 293 -4.94 -8.59 1.55
N MET A 294 -5.77 -9.18 0.72
CA MET A 294 -7.22 -9.05 0.79
C MET A 294 -7.90 -10.29 1.41
N LEU A 295 -7.39 -11.48 1.13
CA LEU A 295 -8.00 -12.75 1.55
C LEU A 295 -7.35 -13.34 2.82
N GLY A 296 -6.80 -12.50 3.70
CA GLY A 296 -6.20 -12.95 4.95
C GLY A 296 -7.14 -13.79 5.82
N HIS A 297 -8.44 -13.49 5.84
CA HIS A 297 -9.46 -14.27 6.55
C HIS A 297 -9.67 -15.68 5.96
N ARG A 298 -9.29 -15.91 4.70
CA ARG A 298 -9.29 -17.25 4.08
C ARG A 298 -7.99 -18.01 4.39
N LEU A 299 -6.86 -17.29 4.46
CA LEU A 299 -5.55 -17.85 4.78
C LEU A 299 -5.37 -18.15 6.28
N PHE A 300 -5.99 -17.34 7.13
CA PHE A 300 -5.93 -17.44 8.59
C PHE A 300 -7.35 -17.57 9.15
N PRO A 301 -8.00 -18.75 8.99
CA PRO A 301 -9.42 -18.91 9.29
C PRO A 301 -9.76 -18.73 10.77
N HIS A 302 -8.80 -18.93 11.68
CA HIS A 302 -8.99 -18.78 13.11
C HIS A 302 -8.46 -17.45 13.65
N ALA A 303 -7.85 -16.62 12.78
CA ALA A 303 -7.40 -15.30 13.20
C ALA A 303 -8.59 -14.34 13.34
N LYS A 304 -8.63 -13.65 14.48
CA LYS A 304 -9.62 -12.62 14.74
C LYS A 304 -9.22 -11.28 14.17
N TYR A 305 -7.93 -10.96 14.19
CA TYR A 305 -7.37 -9.70 13.70
C TYR A 305 -6.22 -9.94 12.75
N SER A 306 -6.09 -9.07 11.76
CA SER A 306 -4.91 -9.05 10.89
C SER A 306 -4.45 -7.62 10.58
N ILE A 307 -3.14 -7.49 10.42
CA ILE A 307 -2.47 -6.28 9.95
C ILE A 307 -1.71 -6.66 8.68
N TRP A 308 -2.11 -6.10 7.55
CA TRP A 308 -1.38 -6.19 6.30
C TRP A 308 -0.35 -5.06 6.19
N VAL A 309 0.84 -5.38 5.70
CA VAL A 309 1.91 -4.41 5.39
C VAL A 309 2.48 -4.74 4.02
N ASP A 310 2.51 -3.76 3.10
CA ASP A 310 3.14 -3.94 1.78
C ASP A 310 4.64 -4.26 1.92
N SER A 311 5.20 -5.12 1.06
CA SER A 311 6.59 -5.61 1.08
C SER A 311 7.64 -4.51 1.12
N LYS A 312 7.42 -3.41 0.42
CA LYS A 312 8.31 -2.24 0.40
C LYS A 312 8.35 -1.43 1.69
N SER A 313 7.71 -1.92 2.75
CA SER A 313 7.52 -1.19 4.01
C SER A 313 8.02 -2.01 5.20
N GLN A 314 8.75 -1.35 6.08
CA GLN A 314 9.10 -1.90 7.39
C GLN A 314 8.04 -1.53 8.42
N PHE A 315 7.38 -2.49 9.04
CA PHE A 315 6.45 -2.26 10.14
C PHE A 315 7.22 -1.85 11.41
N ARG A 316 6.77 -0.79 12.10
CA ARG A 316 7.57 -0.15 13.14
C ARG A 316 6.83 0.18 14.44
N ARG A 317 5.70 -0.43 14.66
CA ARG A 317 4.90 -0.21 15.88
C ARG A 317 4.42 -1.54 16.46
N ASP A 318 4.13 -1.51 17.74
CA ASP A 318 3.56 -2.67 18.43
C ASP A 318 2.21 -3.05 17.82
N PRO A 319 2.00 -4.29 17.33
CA PRO A 319 0.76 -4.66 16.66
C PRO A 319 -0.46 -4.67 17.58
N LEU A 320 -0.34 -5.07 18.85
CA LEU A 320 -1.47 -5.02 19.79
C LEU A 320 -1.85 -3.56 20.07
N GLY A 321 -0.86 -2.69 20.25
CA GLY A 321 -1.09 -1.25 20.39
C GLY A 321 -1.72 -0.62 19.14
N VAL A 322 -1.35 -1.09 17.94
CA VAL A 322 -1.96 -0.65 16.68
C VAL A 322 -3.43 -1.09 16.59
N LEU A 323 -3.73 -2.33 16.95
CA LEU A 323 -5.11 -2.84 17.03
C LEU A 323 -5.94 -2.04 18.03
N GLU A 324 -5.40 -1.79 19.20
CA GLU A 324 -6.04 -1.00 20.24
C GLU A 324 -6.35 0.43 19.73
N ALA A 325 -5.35 1.12 19.20
CA ALA A 325 -5.51 2.52 18.79
C ALA A 325 -6.40 2.71 17.56
N LEU A 326 -6.39 1.77 16.61
CA LEU A 326 -7.05 1.93 15.33
C LEU A 326 -8.36 1.18 15.19
N LEU A 327 -8.57 0.11 15.96
CA LEU A 327 -9.83 -0.66 15.95
C LEU A 327 -10.56 -0.55 17.29
N TRP A 328 -9.98 -1.01 18.39
CA TRP A 328 -10.73 -1.19 19.63
C TRP A 328 -11.17 0.14 20.24
N ARG A 329 -10.26 1.07 20.46
CA ARG A 329 -10.54 2.41 20.99
C ARG A 329 -11.51 3.21 20.11
N SER A 330 -11.45 3.00 18.81
CA SER A 330 -12.26 3.70 17.82
C SER A 330 -13.58 2.95 17.50
N ASN A 331 -13.82 1.79 18.11
CA ASN A 331 -14.94 0.89 17.81
C ASN A 331 -15.09 0.62 16.30
N SER A 332 -13.95 0.37 15.64
CA SER A 332 -13.88 0.16 14.20
C SER A 332 -13.49 -1.29 13.90
N VAL A 333 -13.99 -1.83 12.80
CA VAL A 333 -13.68 -3.19 12.34
C VAL A 333 -12.66 -3.22 11.20
N LEU A 334 -12.42 -2.05 10.59
CA LEU A 334 -11.45 -1.87 9.52
C LEU A 334 -10.78 -0.51 9.68
N ALA A 335 -9.45 -0.48 9.61
CA ALA A 335 -8.70 0.76 9.56
C ALA A 335 -7.74 0.76 8.37
N ILE A 336 -7.73 1.86 7.62
CA ILE A 336 -6.94 2.04 6.40
C ILE A 336 -6.55 3.52 6.26
N SER A 337 -5.42 3.81 5.59
CA SER A 337 -5.00 5.19 5.40
C SER A 337 -5.84 5.92 4.36
N GLU A 338 -6.12 7.19 4.60
CA GLU A 338 -6.51 8.10 3.52
C GLU A 338 -5.44 8.16 2.44
N HIS A 339 -5.85 8.35 1.17
CA HIS A 339 -4.91 8.61 0.08
C HIS A 339 -4.31 10.01 0.22
N GLY A 340 -2.96 10.11 0.17
CA GLY A 340 -2.24 11.35 0.47
C GLY A 340 -2.47 12.49 -0.53
N ALA A 341 -2.58 12.16 -1.81
CA ALA A 341 -2.56 13.17 -2.88
C ALA A 341 -3.92 13.41 -3.54
N ARG A 342 -4.78 12.41 -3.62
CA ARG A 342 -6.04 12.46 -4.36
C ARG A 342 -7.23 12.05 -3.48
N SER A 343 -8.42 12.52 -3.84
CA SER A 343 -9.67 12.18 -3.14
C SER A 343 -10.72 11.54 -4.05
N SER A 344 -10.60 11.73 -5.36
CA SER A 344 -11.53 11.22 -6.36
C SER A 344 -10.97 9.98 -7.05
N VAL A 345 -11.83 8.99 -7.31
CA VAL A 345 -11.50 7.79 -8.11
C VAL A 345 -11.09 8.20 -9.53
N TYR A 346 -11.74 9.19 -10.11
CA TYR A 346 -11.47 9.66 -11.47
C TYR A 346 -10.10 10.33 -11.60
N ASP A 347 -9.67 11.08 -10.57
CA ASP A 347 -8.32 11.65 -10.54
C ASP A 347 -7.25 10.58 -10.31
N GLU A 348 -7.55 9.56 -9.49
CA GLU A 348 -6.67 8.40 -9.33
C GLU A 348 -6.56 7.61 -10.63
N ALA A 349 -7.66 7.38 -11.34
CA ALA A 349 -7.69 6.70 -12.62
C ALA A 349 -6.78 7.40 -13.67
N LYS A 350 -6.90 8.73 -13.80
CA LYS A 350 -6.00 9.52 -14.66
C LYS A 350 -4.53 9.36 -14.26
N ALA A 351 -4.25 9.34 -12.97
CA ALA A 351 -2.88 9.16 -12.47
C ALA A 351 -2.34 7.74 -12.70
N VAL A 352 -3.19 6.72 -12.59
CA VAL A 352 -2.86 5.31 -12.86
C VAL A 352 -2.43 5.14 -14.32
N VAL A 353 -3.22 5.65 -15.27
CA VAL A 353 -2.87 5.64 -16.70
C VAL A 353 -1.59 6.44 -16.96
N LYS A 354 -1.48 7.66 -16.43
CA LYS A 354 -0.29 8.52 -16.63
C LYS A 354 0.99 7.87 -16.12
N LYS A 355 0.91 7.07 -15.06
CA LYS A 355 2.06 6.35 -14.47
C LYS A 355 2.27 4.95 -15.08
N ASN A 356 1.52 4.56 -16.11
CA ASN A 356 1.55 3.23 -16.74
C ASN A 356 1.35 2.08 -15.73
N LYS A 357 0.42 2.26 -14.77
CA LYS A 357 0.09 1.25 -13.76
C LYS A 357 -1.03 0.31 -14.19
N ALA A 358 -1.87 0.76 -15.10
CA ALA A 358 -2.86 0.00 -15.85
C ALA A 358 -3.00 0.65 -17.24
N THR A 359 -3.54 -0.09 -18.21
CA THR A 359 -3.78 0.46 -19.55
C THR A 359 -4.98 1.41 -19.55
N PRO A 360 -5.07 2.35 -20.51
CA PRO A 360 -6.25 3.20 -20.66
C PRO A 360 -7.53 2.40 -20.79
N GLU A 361 -7.51 1.31 -21.57
CA GLU A 361 -8.65 0.44 -21.86
C GLU A 361 -9.15 -0.27 -20.59
N GLU A 362 -8.24 -0.82 -19.78
CA GLU A 362 -8.60 -1.45 -18.49
C GLU A 362 -9.30 -0.46 -17.55
N VAL A 363 -8.78 0.76 -17.48
CA VAL A 363 -9.33 1.81 -16.62
C VAL A 363 -10.66 2.32 -17.15
N GLU A 364 -10.80 2.47 -18.48
CA GLU A 364 -12.04 2.88 -19.12
C GLU A 364 -13.17 1.87 -18.87
N VAL A 365 -12.90 0.57 -19.05
CA VAL A 365 -13.87 -0.50 -18.77
C VAL A 365 -14.35 -0.44 -17.30
N GLN A 366 -13.43 -0.23 -16.36
CA GLN A 366 -13.76 -0.11 -14.94
C GLN A 366 -14.62 1.11 -14.66
N LEU A 367 -14.25 2.28 -15.14
CA LEU A 367 -14.98 3.53 -14.88
C LEU A 367 -16.35 3.54 -15.56
N THR A 368 -16.46 3.00 -16.79
CA THR A 368 -17.72 2.86 -17.50
C THR A 368 -18.69 1.98 -16.73
N GLN A 369 -18.21 0.83 -16.20
CA GLN A 369 -19.06 -0.01 -15.36
C GLN A 369 -19.48 0.70 -14.07
N TYR A 370 -18.59 1.43 -13.40
CA TYR A 370 -18.91 2.16 -12.19
C TYR A 370 -19.91 3.29 -12.44
N HIS A 371 -19.80 3.97 -13.56
CA HIS A 371 -20.76 4.98 -13.99
C HIS A 371 -22.13 4.35 -14.29
N HIS A 372 -22.16 3.22 -15.00
CA HIS A 372 -23.39 2.47 -15.27
C HIS A 372 -24.08 2.02 -13.96
N ASP A 373 -23.33 1.75 -12.92
CA ASP A 373 -23.83 1.38 -11.59
C ASP A 373 -24.22 2.61 -10.72
N ASP A 374 -24.29 3.82 -11.29
CA ASP A 374 -24.58 5.10 -10.63
C ASP A 374 -23.56 5.46 -9.52
N PHE A 375 -22.29 5.04 -9.66
CA PHE A 375 -21.26 5.44 -8.71
C PHE A 375 -20.91 6.92 -8.89
N PRO A 376 -21.15 7.76 -7.85
CA PRO A 376 -20.98 9.21 -7.98
C PRO A 376 -19.53 9.65 -8.13
N GLU A 377 -19.32 10.76 -8.83
CA GLU A 377 -17.98 11.30 -9.15
C GLU A 377 -17.19 11.79 -7.92
N ASP A 378 -17.88 12.43 -6.98
CA ASP A 378 -17.23 12.88 -5.73
C ASP A 378 -17.75 12.05 -4.56
N LYS A 379 -16.86 11.27 -3.94
CA LYS A 379 -17.21 10.45 -2.79
C LYS A 379 -16.42 10.81 -1.57
N ARG A 380 -17.20 11.16 -0.57
CA ARG A 380 -16.74 11.26 0.81
C ARG A 380 -17.44 10.19 1.64
N PHE A 381 -16.66 9.49 2.46
CA PHE A 381 -17.18 8.56 3.45
C PHE A 381 -17.13 9.23 4.83
N ASN A 382 -18.31 9.41 5.46
CA ASN A 382 -18.44 10.11 6.74
C ASN A 382 -17.70 11.48 6.77
N GLY A 383 -17.83 12.27 5.69
CA GLY A 383 -17.18 13.56 5.55
C GLY A 383 -15.68 13.54 5.22
N LYS A 384 -15.05 12.36 5.23
CA LYS A 384 -13.64 12.15 4.90
C LYS A 384 -13.45 11.71 3.45
N LYS A 385 -12.21 11.77 2.97
CA LYS A 385 -11.84 11.23 1.66
C LYS A 385 -12.13 9.73 1.64
N ALA A 386 -12.87 9.26 0.63
CA ALA A 386 -13.14 7.84 0.48
C ALA A 386 -12.00 7.07 -0.19
N LEU A 387 -11.12 7.77 -0.94
CA LEU A 387 -9.98 7.14 -1.60
C LEU A 387 -8.92 6.74 -0.57
N ALA A 388 -8.60 5.45 -0.53
CA ALA A 388 -7.68 4.87 0.43
C ALA A 388 -6.29 4.58 -0.17
N GLU A 389 -5.29 4.56 0.69
CA GLU A 389 -3.95 4.04 0.43
C GLU A 389 -3.75 2.77 1.26
N ALA A 390 -3.70 1.64 0.59
CA ALA A 390 -3.79 0.32 1.19
C ALA A 390 -2.43 -0.35 1.49
N SER A 391 -1.36 0.43 1.67
CA SER A 391 -0.06 -0.11 2.08
C SER A 391 -0.06 -0.70 3.50
N VAL A 392 -1.00 -0.27 4.34
CA VAL A 392 -1.31 -0.88 5.64
C VAL A 392 -2.83 -1.01 5.75
N ILE A 393 -3.30 -2.22 6.10
CA ILE A 393 -4.70 -2.51 6.38
C ILE A 393 -4.78 -3.20 7.73
N VAL A 394 -5.54 -2.63 8.67
CA VAL A 394 -5.78 -3.21 9.99
C VAL A 394 -7.25 -3.61 10.06
N ARG A 395 -7.55 -4.86 10.40
CA ARG A 395 -8.93 -5.36 10.33
C ARG A 395 -9.24 -6.41 11.38
N GLU A 396 -10.48 -6.42 11.81
CA GLU A 396 -11.12 -7.52 12.49
C GLU A 396 -11.80 -8.43 11.45
N HIS A 397 -11.66 -9.75 11.57
CA HIS A 397 -12.27 -10.74 10.68
C HIS A 397 -13.74 -11.00 11.05
N THR A 398 -14.57 -9.95 10.99
CA THR A 398 -16.02 -10.10 11.11
C THR A 398 -16.63 -10.60 9.80
N PRO A 399 -17.82 -11.23 9.81
CA PRO A 399 -18.48 -11.65 8.57
C PRO A 399 -18.62 -10.50 7.56
N LEU A 400 -19.00 -9.31 8.01
CA LEU A 400 -19.16 -8.15 7.14
C LEU A 400 -17.83 -7.64 6.57
N THR A 401 -16.76 -7.61 7.37
CA THR A 401 -15.42 -7.22 6.88
C THR A 401 -14.90 -8.26 5.88
N ASN A 402 -15.13 -9.55 6.14
CA ASN A 402 -14.74 -10.65 5.25
C ASN A 402 -15.48 -10.54 3.90
N LEU A 403 -16.79 -10.28 3.92
CA LEU A 403 -17.58 -10.03 2.72
C LEU A 403 -17.01 -8.83 1.92
N PHE A 404 -16.75 -7.72 2.60
CA PHE A 404 -16.15 -6.54 1.97
C PHE A 404 -14.82 -6.88 1.28
N MET A 405 -13.94 -7.61 1.96
CA MET A 405 -12.63 -7.97 1.41
C MET A 405 -12.73 -8.92 0.21
N CYS A 406 -13.67 -9.86 0.21
CA CYS A 406 -13.96 -10.71 -0.95
C CYS A 406 -14.43 -9.89 -2.15
N LEU A 407 -15.40 -8.99 -1.95
CA LEU A 407 -15.93 -8.15 -3.02
C LEU A 407 -14.86 -7.18 -3.55
N TRP A 408 -14.03 -6.63 -2.67
CA TRP A 408 -12.92 -5.78 -3.08
C TRP A 408 -11.89 -6.54 -3.91
N PHE A 409 -11.52 -7.76 -3.51
CA PHE A 409 -10.66 -8.63 -4.29
C PHE A 409 -11.26 -8.95 -5.67
N ASN A 410 -12.55 -9.29 -5.74
CA ASN A 410 -13.23 -9.58 -6.99
C ASN A 410 -13.20 -8.40 -7.96
N GLU A 411 -13.44 -7.17 -7.49
CA GLU A 411 -13.36 -5.97 -8.32
C GLU A 411 -11.93 -5.70 -8.82
N VAL A 412 -10.91 -5.96 -8.00
CA VAL A 412 -9.50 -5.85 -8.40
C VAL A 412 -9.15 -6.86 -9.49
N VAL A 413 -9.60 -8.10 -9.38
CA VAL A 413 -9.35 -9.12 -10.40
C VAL A 413 -10.13 -8.81 -11.68
N ARG A 414 -11.39 -8.39 -11.54
CA ARG A 414 -12.27 -8.11 -12.68
C ARG A 414 -11.76 -6.98 -13.57
N PHE A 415 -11.23 -5.90 -12.98
CA PHE A 415 -10.89 -4.67 -13.69
C PHE A 415 -9.38 -4.38 -13.69
N THR A 416 -8.91 -3.65 -12.73
CA THR A 416 -7.49 -3.27 -12.63
C THR A 416 -6.86 -3.80 -11.35
N SER A 417 -5.57 -4.11 -11.37
CA SER A 417 -4.83 -4.50 -10.16
C SER A 417 -4.65 -3.33 -9.17
N ARG A 418 -5.24 -2.15 -9.46
CA ARG A 418 -5.17 -0.94 -8.64
C ARG A 418 -6.31 -0.90 -7.63
N ASP A 419 -6.04 -1.36 -6.43
CA ASP A 419 -6.99 -1.48 -5.32
C ASP A 419 -7.61 -0.13 -4.90
N GLN A 420 -6.90 0.99 -5.11
CA GLN A 420 -7.42 2.33 -4.84
C GLN A 420 -8.68 2.67 -5.64
N LEU A 421 -8.80 2.16 -6.89
CA LEU A 421 -9.94 2.46 -7.76
C LEU A 421 -11.21 1.75 -7.29
N SER A 422 -11.09 0.51 -6.80
CA SER A 422 -12.23 -0.31 -6.42
C SER A 422 -12.65 -0.15 -4.94
N PHE A 423 -11.76 0.25 -4.04
CA PHE A 423 -12.08 0.41 -2.61
C PHE A 423 -13.31 1.29 -2.36
N PRO A 424 -13.36 2.56 -2.82
CA PRO A 424 -14.52 3.42 -2.55
C PRO A 424 -15.79 2.96 -3.24
N TYR A 425 -15.68 2.29 -4.40
CA TYR A 425 -16.82 1.71 -5.10
C TYR A 425 -17.47 0.59 -4.26
N VAL A 426 -16.68 -0.38 -3.79
CA VAL A 426 -17.19 -1.49 -2.96
C VAL A 426 -17.78 -0.98 -1.65
N LEU A 427 -17.12 0.00 -1.04
CA LEU A 427 -17.61 0.65 0.17
C LEU A 427 -18.97 1.31 -0.05
N TRP A 428 -19.12 2.02 -1.16
CA TRP A 428 -20.38 2.66 -1.54
C TRP A 428 -21.49 1.64 -1.85
N ARG A 429 -21.16 0.54 -2.52
CA ARG A 429 -22.13 -0.52 -2.88
C ARG A 429 -22.67 -1.23 -1.65
N LEU A 430 -21.81 -1.59 -0.70
CA LEU A 430 -22.21 -2.33 0.50
C LEU A 430 -23.05 -1.51 1.47
N LYS A 431 -22.87 -0.19 1.58
CA LYS A 431 -23.61 0.77 2.45
C LYS A 431 -23.66 0.43 3.94
N VAL A 432 -23.51 -0.83 4.33
CA VAL A 432 -23.66 -1.36 5.70
C VAL A 432 -22.35 -1.35 6.51
N LEU A 433 -21.21 -1.30 5.86
CA LEU A 433 -19.91 -1.22 6.52
C LEU A 433 -19.62 0.22 6.93
N LYS A 434 -20.06 0.61 8.12
CA LYS A 434 -19.96 1.99 8.63
C LYS A 434 -18.78 2.22 9.57
N ASN A 435 -18.35 1.18 10.29
CA ASN A 435 -17.32 1.28 11.33
C ASN A 435 -15.91 1.15 10.73
N ILE A 436 -15.53 2.15 9.93
CA ILE A 436 -14.21 2.23 9.29
C ILE A 436 -13.44 3.43 9.82
N ASN A 437 -12.23 3.18 10.28
CA ASN A 437 -11.27 4.21 10.64
C ASN A 437 -10.39 4.57 9.43
N MET A 438 -10.74 5.64 8.72
CA MET A 438 -9.89 6.23 7.68
C MET A 438 -8.86 7.14 8.37
N PHE A 439 -7.70 6.59 8.71
CA PHE A 439 -6.68 7.35 9.42
C PHE A 439 -5.82 8.24 8.49
N PRO A 440 -5.29 9.37 8.98
CA PRO A 440 -4.54 10.31 8.17
C PRO A 440 -3.17 9.75 7.74
N VAL A 441 -2.61 10.32 6.67
CA VAL A 441 -1.29 9.95 6.11
C VAL A 441 -0.17 9.97 7.15
N CYS A 442 -0.20 10.90 8.10
CA CYS A 442 0.82 10.97 9.16
C CYS A 442 0.79 9.74 10.09
N THR A 443 -0.39 9.16 10.35
CA THR A 443 -0.51 7.88 11.08
C THR A 443 0.13 6.74 10.27
N ARG A 444 -0.11 6.67 8.96
CA ARG A 444 0.54 5.67 8.09
C ARG A 444 2.07 5.80 8.13
N LYS A 445 2.60 7.03 8.04
CA LYS A 445 4.03 7.31 8.13
C LYS A 445 4.62 6.96 9.51
N ASP A 446 3.78 6.91 10.54
CA ASP A 446 4.19 6.44 11.86
C ASP A 446 4.14 4.91 12.00
N LEU A 447 3.22 4.24 11.30
CA LEU A 447 3.09 2.78 11.28
C LEU A 447 4.23 2.08 10.54
N VAL A 448 4.67 2.65 9.41
CA VAL A 448 5.66 2.02 8.53
C VAL A 448 6.72 3.00 8.03
N ASN A 449 7.94 2.49 7.88
CA ASN A 449 8.97 3.12 7.07
C ASN A 449 8.79 2.64 5.62
N SER A 450 8.62 3.57 4.68
CA SER A 450 8.63 3.22 3.25
C SER A 450 10.06 3.08 2.76
N MET A 451 10.44 1.88 2.35
CA MET A 451 11.80 1.54 1.90
C MET A 451 11.94 1.67 0.38
N GLY A 452 10.80 1.74 -0.33
CA GLY A 452 10.76 1.72 -1.80
C GLY A 452 10.95 0.31 -2.38
N HIS A 453 10.78 0.19 -3.71
CA HIS A 453 11.08 -1.05 -4.41
C HIS A 453 12.56 -1.11 -4.76
N ILE A 454 13.23 -2.22 -4.43
CA ILE A 454 14.66 -2.43 -4.69
C ILE A 454 14.86 -3.04 -6.07
N ARG A 455 14.02 -4.00 -6.44
CA ARG A 455 14.08 -4.74 -7.71
C ARG A 455 12.70 -4.74 -8.39
N LYS A 456 12.70 -5.03 -9.69
CA LYS A 456 11.45 -5.28 -10.41
C LYS A 456 11.05 -6.74 -10.21
N ALA A 457 9.78 -6.96 -9.85
CA ALA A 457 9.23 -8.31 -9.80
C ALA A 457 9.26 -8.93 -11.22
N LYS A 458 9.70 -10.19 -11.30
CA LYS A 458 9.65 -10.98 -12.52
C LYS A 458 8.22 -11.53 -12.69
N PRO A 459 7.61 -11.44 -13.89
CA PRO A 459 6.36 -12.13 -14.15
C PRO A 459 6.55 -13.64 -14.05
N LEU A 460 5.48 -14.37 -13.75
CA LEU A 460 5.49 -15.81 -13.92
C LEU A 460 5.58 -16.11 -15.43
N ILE A 461 6.58 -16.89 -15.79
CA ILE A 461 6.70 -17.44 -17.13
C ILE A 461 5.90 -18.75 -17.11
N THR A 462 4.77 -18.75 -17.80
CA THR A 462 3.96 -19.97 -18.05
C THR A 462 4.60 -20.79 -19.16
#